data_29522efbcd6adedcc108670ef2936cde
#
_entry.id   29522efbcd6adedcc108670ef2936cde
#
_cell.length_a   1.000
_cell.length_b   1.000
_cell.length_c   1.000
_cell.angle_alpha   90.00
_cell.angle_beta   90.00
_cell.angle_gamma   90.00
#
_symmetry.space_group_name_H-M   'P 1'
#
loop_
_entity.id
_entity.type
_entity.pdbx_description
1 polymer ?
#
loop_
_entity_poly.entity_id
_entity_poly.type
_entity_poly.pdbx_seq_one_letter_code
_entity_poly.pdbx_strand_id
1 'polypeptide(L)'
;MTGDAMSGILGQARTYSSALGASNLLAGTFVFDARSRVMTWSDELYSIHGYRRGDVVPTMELTMAHKHPDDLPRIQEVSNELFAHGGHVAMYHRLIDATSRERKVLTAGEAVLDGTGKLSTISGVMLDLTSTIQRETELAAREAVRGAMATRSTIAKAEGILMGRLGIGSDEAFKLLTTYSNTSNIKLAGVASGLVALADSPAEATALGHFIQQLSQTRQRR
;
A
#
# COMPACT_ATOMS: atom_id res chain seq x y z
N MET A 1 -11.36 21.49 -40.10
CA MET A 1 -12.31 21.37 -38.98
C MET A 1 -11.82 20.31 -37.98
N THR A 2 -10.72 20.57 -37.28
CA THR A 2 -10.09 19.63 -36.32
C THR A 2 -9.57 20.32 -35.07
N GLY A 3 -10.00 21.56 -34.80
CA GLY A 3 -9.54 22.34 -33.64
C GLY A 3 -10.39 22.27 -32.38
N ASP A 4 -11.60 21.71 -32.44
CA ASP A 4 -12.58 21.85 -31.34
C ASP A 4 -12.69 20.65 -30.42
N ALA A 5 -12.17 19.50 -30.81
CA ALA A 5 -12.23 18.28 -29.97
C ALA A 5 -11.18 18.23 -28.85
N MET A 6 -10.07 18.97 -28.99
CA MET A 6 -8.98 18.96 -27.99
C MET A 6 -9.17 19.96 -26.83
N SER A 7 -10.00 21.01 -27.04
CA SER A 7 -10.29 22.00 -25.98
C SER A 7 -11.13 21.42 -24.83
N GLY A 8 -11.85 20.34 -25.06
CA GLY A 8 -12.70 19.71 -24.06
C GLY A 8 -11.97 18.83 -23.03
N ILE A 9 -10.74 18.41 -23.32
CA ILE A 9 -9.98 17.48 -22.46
C ILE A 9 -9.15 18.25 -21.41
N LEU A 10 -8.77 19.48 -21.71
CA LEU A 10 -7.89 20.30 -20.85
C LEU A 10 -8.65 21.28 -19.93
N GLY A 11 -9.98 21.34 -20.00
CA GLY A 11 -10.76 22.49 -19.50
C GLY A 11 -11.44 22.34 -18.13
N GLN A 12 -11.40 21.21 -17.45
CA GLN A 12 -12.03 21.07 -16.14
C GLN A 12 -11.20 20.20 -15.20
N ALA A 13 -10.82 20.77 -14.07
CA ALA A 13 -10.30 20.03 -12.93
C ALA A 13 -11.33 18.95 -12.54
N ARG A 14 -11.03 17.69 -12.80
CA ARG A 14 -11.86 16.56 -12.40
C ARG A 14 -11.27 15.95 -11.14
N THR A 15 -11.96 16.13 -10.03
CA THR A 15 -11.65 15.40 -8.80
C THR A 15 -12.09 13.95 -8.99
N TYR A 16 -11.15 13.02 -9.05
CA TYR A 16 -11.45 11.61 -9.02
C TYR A 16 -11.63 11.16 -7.58
N SER A 17 -12.83 10.77 -7.20
CA SER A 17 -13.09 10.16 -5.90
C SER A 17 -13.04 8.64 -6.02
N SER A 18 -12.38 7.98 -5.07
CA SER A 18 -12.41 6.53 -4.97
C SER A 18 -13.72 6.05 -4.37
N ALA A 19 -14.35 5.03 -4.96
CA ALA A 19 -15.51 4.34 -4.39
C ALA A 19 -15.22 3.71 -3.01
N LEU A 20 -13.96 3.57 -2.63
CA LEU A 20 -13.51 3.05 -1.34
C LEU A 20 -13.36 4.14 -0.26
N GLY A 21 -13.91 5.34 -0.48
CA GLY A 21 -13.87 6.44 0.48
C GLY A 21 -12.48 7.04 0.69
N ALA A 22 -11.56 6.83 -0.24
CA ALA A 22 -10.26 7.47 -0.23
C ALA A 22 -10.41 8.96 -0.55
N SER A 23 -9.72 9.78 0.22
CA SER A 23 -9.52 11.20 0.01
C SER A 23 -9.12 11.54 -1.43
N ASN A 24 -9.41 12.75 -1.86
CA ASN A 24 -9.13 13.33 -3.16
C ASN A 24 -7.81 12.84 -3.78
N LEU A 25 -7.91 11.94 -4.77
CA LEU A 25 -6.81 11.55 -5.62
C LEU A 25 -6.47 12.75 -6.52
N LEU A 26 -5.24 13.24 -6.47
CA LEU A 26 -4.79 14.26 -7.38
C LEU A 26 -4.43 13.60 -8.71
N ALA A 27 -5.15 13.97 -9.77
CA ALA A 27 -4.96 13.44 -11.12
C ALA A 27 -4.63 14.58 -12.07
N GLY A 28 -3.44 14.56 -12.64
CA GLY A 28 -2.99 15.56 -13.61
C GLY A 28 -2.89 14.95 -15.00
N THR A 29 -3.19 15.75 -16.03
CA THR A 29 -3.11 15.35 -17.43
C THR A 29 -1.95 16.06 -18.15
N PHE A 30 -1.42 15.40 -19.16
CA PHE A 30 -0.40 15.96 -20.05
C PHE A 30 -0.68 15.63 -21.51
N VAL A 31 -0.21 16.51 -22.37
CA VAL A 31 -0.15 16.30 -23.82
C VAL A 31 1.20 16.81 -24.29
N PHE A 32 1.89 16.03 -25.11
CA PHE A 32 3.10 16.40 -25.82
C PHE A 32 2.84 16.28 -27.33
N ASP A 33 3.02 17.37 -28.04
CA ASP A 33 2.99 17.42 -29.50
C ASP A 33 4.42 17.32 -30.02
N ALA A 34 4.74 16.22 -30.70
CA ALA A 34 6.09 15.95 -31.17
C ALA A 34 6.54 16.85 -32.32
N ARG A 35 5.59 17.42 -33.10
CA ARG A 35 5.87 18.31 -34.21
C ARG A 35 6.30 19.68 -33.73
N SER A 36 5.54 20.26 -32.81
CA SER A 36 5.84 21.57 -32.22
C SER A 36 6.82 21.48 -31.05
N ARG A 37 7.03 20.28 -30.49
CA ARG A 37 7.78 19.98 -29.27
C ARG A 37 7.20 20.70 -28.03
N VAL A 38 5.92 21.00 -28.07
CA VAL A 38 5.21 21.65 -26.96
C VAL A 38 4.61 20.60 -26.05
N MET A 39 4.90 20.73 -24.75
CA MET A 39 4.25 19.95 -23.71
C MET A 39 3.30 20.85 -22.92
N THR A 40 2.11 20.33 -22.66
CA THR A 40 1.09 21.01 -21.85
C THR A 40 0.75 20.15 -20.64
N TRP A 41 0.69 20.78 -19.47
CA TRP A 41 0.27 20.15 -18.21
C TRP A 41 -1.02 20.79 -17.70
N SER A 42 -1.88 20.00 -17.05
CA SER A 42 -2.97 20.55 -16.25
C SER A 42 -2.43 21.13 -14.93
N ASP A 43 -3.23 21.92 -14.23
CA ASP A 43 -2.85 22.54 -12.95
C ASP A 43 -2.51 21.50 -11.89
N GLU A 44 -3.22 20.37 -11.91
CA GLU A 44 -2.97 19.23 -11.03
C GLU A 44 -1.61 18.60 -11.30
N LEU A 45 -1.19 18.51 -12.58
CA LEU A 45 0.12 17.93 -12.92
C LEU A 45 1.26 18.85 -12.49
N TYR A 46 1.10 20.18 -12.62
CA TYR A 46 2.03 21.14 -12.00
C TYR A 46 2.13 20.87 -10.49
N SER A 47 0.99 20.72 -9.81
CA SER A 47 0.94 20.47 -8.36
C SER A 47 1.59 19.15 -7.97
N ILE A 48 1.43 18.06 -8.77
CA ILE A 48 2.10 16.77 -8.55
C ILE A 48 3.62 16.94 -8.63
N HIS A 49 4.13 17.80 -9.53
CA HIS A 49 5.55 18.07 -9.64
C HIS A 49 6.05 19.15 -8.65
N GLY A 50 5.17 19.70 -7.81
CA GLY A 50 5.53 20.71 -6.80
C GLY A 50 5.60 22.14 -7.33
N TYR A 51 4.99 22.42 -8.48
CA TYR A 51 4.93 23.73 -9.12
C TYR A 51 3.52 24.30 -9.12
N ARG A 52 3.44 25.60 -9.35
CA ARG A 52 2.23 26.30 -9.81
C ARG A 52 2.33 26.54 -11.30
N ARG A 53 1.19 26.66 -11.98
CA ARG A 53 1.18 27.06 -13.40
C ARG A 53 1.94 28.38 -13.58
N GLY A 54 2.91 28.38 -14.49
CA GLY A 54 3.78 29.50 -14.77
C GLY A 54 5.13 29.53 -14.06
N ASP A 55 5.35 28.67 -13.05
CA ASP A 55 6.66 28.57 -12.41
C ASP A 55 7.72 27.96 -13.36
N VAL A 56 7.28 27.07 -14.24
CA VAL A 56 8.13 26.40 -15.24
C VAL A 56 7.40 26.22 -16.56
N VAL A 57 8.15 26.03 -17.62
CA VAL A 57 7.64 25.59 -18.93
C VAL A 57 7.79 24.06 -18.97
N PRO A 58 6.69 23.29 -19.11
CA PRO A 58 6.77 21.84 -19.21
C PRO A 58 7.57 21.39 -20.43
N THR A 59 8.50 20.49 -20.24
CA THR A 59 9.27 19.82 -21.30
C THR A 59 9.44 18.35 -20.97
N MET A 60 9.81 17.54 -21.96
CA MET A 60 10.14 16.15 -21.75
C MET A 60 11.35 16.02 -20.80
N GLU A 61 12.34 16.87 -20.96
CA GLU A 61 13.55 16.90 -20.12
C GLU A 61 13.19 17.20 -18.66
N LEU A 62 12.33 18.20 -18.40
CA LEU A 62 11.87 18.52 -17.06
C LEU A 62 11.10 17.33 -16.47
N THR A 63 10.21 16.72 -17.25
CA THR A 63 9.44 15.53 -16.81
C THR A 63 10.37 14.37 -16.41
N MET A 64 11.44 14.14 -17.17
CA MET A 64 12.41 13.08 -16.88
C MET A 64 13.31 13.44 -15.69
N ALA A 65 13.66 14.70 -15.50
CA ALA A 65 14.49 15.17 -14.38
C ALA A 65 13.81 14.95 -13.01
N HIS A 66 12.50 14.89 -12.97
CA HIS A 66 11.74 14.60 -11.74
C HIS A 66 11.62 13.10 -11.42
N LYS A 67 12.02 12.20 -12.31
CA LYS A 67 11.94 10.76 -12.06
C LYS A 67 12.94 10.35 -10.97
N HIS A 68 12.54 9.43 -10.10
CA HIS A 68 13.46 8.87 -9.12
C HIS A 68 14.64 8.19 -9.82
N PRO A 69 15.90 8.41 -9.39
CA PRO A 69 17.08 7.86 -10.08
C PRO A 69 17.04 6.35 -10.29
N ASP A 70 16.57 5.59 -9.30
CA ASP A 70 16.49 4.13 -9.41
C ASP A 70 15.47 3.65 -10.45
N ASP A 71 14.43 4.45 -10.70
CA ASP A 71 13.34 4.08 -11.62
C ASP A 71 13.64 4.54 -13.06
N LEU A 72 14.57 5.49 -13.21
CA LEU A 72 14.87 6.16 -14.47
C LEU A 72 15.29 5.19 -15.61
N PRO A 73 16.14 4.17 -15.40
CA PRO A 73 16.53 3.24 -16.46
C PRO A 73 15.31 2.50 -17.04
N ARG A 74 14.42 2.01 -16.18
CA ARG A 74 13.23 1.30 -16.64
C ARG A 74 12.22 2.23 -17.32
N ILE A 75 12.08 3.46 -16.82
CA ILE A 75 11.22 4.47 -17.43
C ILE A 75 11.72 4.83 -18.84
N GLN A 76 13.02 4.99 -19.02
CA GLN A 76 13.64 5.26 -20.32
C GLN A 76 13.42 4.13 -21.31
N GLU A 77 13.63 2.89 -20.91
CA GLU A 77 13.38 1.70 -21.73
C GLU A 77 11.93 1.67 -22.25
N VAL A 78 10.96 1.76 -21.34
CA VAL A 78 9.54 1.73 -21.69
C VAL A 78 9.15 2.94 -22.55
N SER A 79 9.70 4.13 -22.27
CA SER A 79 9.43 5.32 -23.06
C SER A 79 9.97 5.19 -24.48
N ASN A 80 11.19 4.65 -24.65
CA ASN A 80 11.78 4.44 -25.96
C ASN A 80 10.94 3.47 -26.81
N GLU A 81 10.46 2.36 -26.22
CA GLU A 81 9.59 1.42 -26.91
C GLU A 81 8.26 2.09 -27.31
N LEU A 82 7.66 2.84 -26.38
CA LEU A 82 6.41 3.54 -26.63
C LEU A 82 6.56 4.58 -27.76
N PHE A 83 7.67 5.32 -27.79
CA PHE A 83 7.91 6.36 -28.79
C PHE A 83 8.24 5.76 -30.16
N ALA A 84 8.86 4.57 -30.21
CA ALA A 84 9.18 3.88 -31.44
C ALA A 84 7.99 3.17 -32.08
N HIS A 85 7.09 2.62 -31.27
CA HIS A 85 6.04 1.73 -31.77
C HIS A 85 4.62 2.28 -31.55
N GLY A 86 4.48 3.37 -30.79
CA GLY A 86 3.16 3.87 -30.35
C GLY A 86 2.48 2.93 -29.36
N GLY A 87 1.19 3.16 -29.11
CA GLY A 87 0.38 2.33 -28.22
C GLY A 87 0.20 2.89 -26.83
N HIS A 88 -0.14 2.02 -25.87
CA HIS A 88 -0.52 2.42 -24.52
C HIS A 88 0.49 1.93 -23.49
N VAL A 89 0.63 2.69 -22.40
CA VAL A 89 1.45 2.35 -21.25
C VAL A 89 0.74 2.68 -19.95
N ALA A 90 0.92 1.86 -18.94
CA ALA A 90 0.62 2.21 -17.56
C ALA A 90 1.82 1.82 -16.69
N MET A 91 2.34 2.76 -15.92
CA MET A 91 3.53 2.56 -15.13
C MET A 91 3.41 3.19 -13.75
N TYR A 92 3.60 2.37 -12.72
CA TYR A 92 3.81 2.85 -11.37
C TYR A 92 5.30 3.18 -11.18
N HIS A 93 5.58 4.39 -10.69
CA HIS A 93 6.96 4.83 -10.45
C HIS A 93 7.00 5.92 -9.38
N ARG A 94 8.19 6.25 -8.94
CA ARG A 94 8.45 7.37 -8.03
C ARG A 94 8.88 8.62 -8.80
N LEU A 95 8.50 9.78 -8.30
CA LEU A 95 9.07 11.05 -8.72
C LEU A 95 9.51 11.86 -7.49
N ILE A 96 10.47 12.74 -7.68
CA ILE A 96 10.92 13.72 -6.68
C ILE A 96 10.40 15.07 -7.13
N ASP A 97 9.49 15.66 -6.35
CA ASP A 97 8.90 16.96 -6.71
C ASP A 97 9.88 18.12 -6.46
N ALA A 98 9.52 19.30 -6.92
CA ALA A 98 10.36 20.51 -6.78
C ALA A 98 10.65 20.89 -5.31
N THR A 99 9.94 20.31 -4.35
CA THR A 99 10.18 20.48 -2.91
C THR A 99 10.99 19.34 -2.31
N SER A 100 11.61 18.49 -3.15
CA SER A 100 12.41 17.31 -2.76
C SER A 100 11.59 16.23 -2.04
N ARG A 101 10.28 16.15 -2.24
CA ARG A 101 9.45 15.08 -1.70
C ARG A 101 9.32 13.97 -2.71
N GLU A 102 9.51 12.73 -2.24
CA GLU A 102 9.19 11.55 -3.03
C GLU A 102 7.67 11.39 -3.13
N ARG A 103 7.18 11.26 -4.36
CA ARG A 103 5.79 10.93 -4.65
C ARG A 103 5.72 9.58 -5.36
N LYS A 104 4.69 8.84 -5.08
CA LYS A 104 4.37 7.55 -5.68
C LYS A 104 3.23 7.76 -6.65
N VAL A 105 3.50 7.58 -7.95
CA VAL A 105 2.56 7.94 -8.99
C VAL A 105 2.29 6.78 -9.94
N LEU A 106 1.07 6.71 -10.45
CA LEU A 106 0.70 5.88 -11.58
C LEU A 106 0.51 6.80 -12.79
N THR A 107 1.33 6.60 -13.82
CA THR A 107 1.16 7.28 -15.10
C THR A 107 0.58 6.30 -16.12
N ALA A 108 -0.52 6.67 -16.74
CA ALA A 108 -1.11 5.96 -17.87
C ALA A 108 -1.20 6.91 -19.06
N GLY A 109 -0.83 6.43 -20.23
CA GLY A 109 -0.81 7.26 -21.42
C GLY A 109 -0.74 6.45 -22.71
N GLU A 110 -0.80 7.19 -23.79
CA GLU A 110 -0.73 6.64 -25.13
C GLU A 110 0.21 7.50 -25.99
N ALA A 111 0.93 6.86 -26.89
CA ALA A 111 1.69 7.50 -27.96
C ALA A 111 1.08 7.16 -29.31
N VAL A 112 0.83 8.18 -30.09
CA VAL A 112 0.26 8.06 -31.45
C VAL A 112 1.36 8.37 -32.46
N LEU A 113 1.52 7.50 -33.44
CA LEU A 113 2.41 7.69 -34.58
C LEU A 113 1.65 8.34 -35.75
N ASP A 114 2.32 9.10 -36.57
CA ASP A 114 1.77 9.63 -37.81
C ASP A 114 1.76 8.57 -38.93
N GLY A 115 1.20 8.94 -40.09
CA GLY A 115 1.15 8.05 -41.26
C GLY A 115 2.52 7.63 -41.83
N THR A 116 3.63 8.20 -41.31
CA THR A 116 4.99 7.80 -41.67
C THR A 116 5.69 6.94 -40.60
N GLY A 117 4.97 6.62 -39.52
CA GLY A 117 5.50 5.84 -38.40
C GLY A 117 6.34 6.65 -37.41
N LYS A 118 6.30 8.00 -37.46
CA LYS A 118 6.96 8.86 -36.50
C LYS A 118 6.01 9.28 -35.38
N LEU A 119 6.58 9.48 -34.20
CA LEU A 119 5.82 9.98 -33.05
C LEU A 119 5.13 11.32 -33.41
N SER A 120 3.84 11.37 -33.22
CA SER A 120 2.99 12.54 -33.42
C SER A 120 2.61 13.18 -32.08
N THR A 121 2.04 12.39 -31.18
CA THR A 121 1.50 12.91 -29.92
C THR A 121 1.71 11.89 -28.81
N ILE A 122 1.96 12.37 -27.60
CA ILE A 122 1.87 11.60 -26.37
C ILE A 122 0.84 12.28 -25.48
N SER A 123 -0.12 11.54 -24.97
CA SER A 123 -1.09 12.05 -24.00
C SER A 123 -1.31 11.09 -22.86
N GLY A 124 -1.68 11.60 -21.70
CA GLY A 124 -1.90 10.72 -20.58
C GLY A 124 -2.35 11.42 -19.30
N VAL A 125 -2.48 10.61 -18.27
CA VAL A 125 -2.85 11.00 -16.92
C VAL A 125 -1.83 10.47 -15.92
N MET A 126 -1.52 11.28 -14.92
CA MET A 126 -0.71 10.89 -13.77
C MET A 126 -1.56 11.01 -12.51
N LEU A 127 -1.61 9.95 -11.74
CA LEU A 127 -2.33 9.86 -10.46
C LEU A 127 -1.32 9.87 -9.31
N ASP A 128 -1.46 10.81 -8.39
CA ASP A 128 -0.67 10.80 -7.14
C ASP A 128 -1.30 9.82 -6.14
N LEU A 129 -0.62 8.71 -5.92
CA LEU A 129 -1.03 7.64 -4.99
C LEU A 129 -0.33 7.75 -3.63
N THR A 130 0.48 8.77 -3.39
CA THR A 130 1.33 8.89 -2.20
C THR A 130 0.51 8.81 -0.92
N SER A 131 -0.54 9.62 -0.81
CA SER A 131 -1.40 9.65 0.37
C SER A 131 -2.22 8.37 0.55
N THR A 132 -2.65 7.75 -0.55
CA THR A 132 -3.41 6.49 -0.53
C THR A 132 -2.55 5.35 0.01
N ILE A 133 -1.34 5.17 -0.55
CA ILE A 133 -0.42 4.12 -0.13
C ILE A 133 0.03 4.33 1.31
N GLN A 134 0.32 5.58 1.70
CA GLN A 134 0.72 5.90 3.07
C GLN A 134 -0.40 5.54 4.05
N ARG A 135 -1.65 5.90 3.75
CA ARG A 135 -2.81 5.57 4.59
C ARG A 135 -3.05 4.07 4.72
N GLU A 136 -2.96 3.33 3.62
CA GLU A 136 -3.10 1.87 3.66
C GLU A 136 -2.00 1.22 4.50
N THR A 137 -0.76 1.68 4.34
CA THR A 137 0.38 1.21 5.13
C THR A 137 0.20 1.51 6.63
N GLU A 138 -0.27 2.71 6.97
CA GLU A 138 -0.56 3.08 8.37
C GLU A 138 -1.69 2.25 8.96
N LEU A 139 -2.77 2.00 8.21
CA LEU A 139 -3.87 1.15 8.66
C LEU A 139 -3.39 -0.28 8.91
N ALA A 140 -2.64 -0.87 7.97
CA ALA A 140 -2.07 -2.21 8.13
C ALA A 140 -1.13 -2.29 9.33
N ALA A 141 -0.28 -1.28 9.56
CA ALA A 141 0.60 -1.21 10.72
C ALA A 141 -0.19 -1.13 12.04
N ARG A 142 -1.23 -0.29 12.09
CA ARG A 142 -2.11 -0.18 13.27
C ARG A 142 -2.85 -1.49 13.56
N GLU A 143 -3.33 -2.18 12.53
CA GLU A 143 -3.96 -3.50 12.69
C GLU A 143 -2.98 -4.55 13.20
N ALA A 144 -1.77 -4.59 12.67
CA ALA A 144 -0.72 -5.50 13.13
C ALA A 144 -0.38 -5.25 14.61
N VAL A 145 -0.21 -3.98 15.02
CA VAL A 145 0.05 -3.63 16.42
C VAL A 145 -1.13 -4.02 17.32
N ARG A 146 -2.38 -3.74 16.88
CA ARG A 146 -3.59 -4.13 17.63
C ARG A 146 -3.68 -5.63 17.79
N GLY A 147 -3.42 -6.40 16.72
CA GLY A 147 -3.40 -7.87 16.76
C GLY A 147 -2.33 -8.42 17.72
N ALA A 148 -1.13 -7.84 17.71
CA ALA A 148 -0.07 -8.21 18.64
C ALA A 148 -0.43 -7.92 20.11
N MET A 149 -1.03 -6.76 20.38
CA MET A 149 -1.49 -6.39 21.72
C MET A 149 -2.62 -7.30 22.20
N ALA A 150 -3.61 -7.63 21.35
CA ALA A 150 -4.69 -8.55 21.67
C ALA A 150 -4.15 -9.95 21.98
N THR A 151 -3.21 -10.45 21.19
CA THR A 151 -2.53 -11.73 21.41
C THR A 151 -1.81 -11.74 22.76
N ARG A 152 -1.03 -10.69 23.07
CA ARG A 152 -0.34 -10.59 24.37
C ARG A 152 -1.31 -10.56 25.54
N SER A 153 -2.41 -9.82 25.42
CA SER A 153 -3.46 -9.78 26.44
C SER A 153 -4.10 -11.15 26.66
N THR A 154 -4.38 -11.91 25.57
CA THR A 154 -4.96 -13.24 25.66
C THR A 154 -4.00 -14.21 26.33
N ILE A 155 -2.69 -14.16 26.00
CA ILE A 155 -1.67 -15.01 26.66
C ILE A 155 -1.59 -14.67 28.16
N ALA A 156 -1.56 -13.37 28.53
CA ALA A 156 -1.54 -12.98 29.92
C ALA A 156 -2.78 -13.44 30.72
N LYS A 157 -3.97 -13.40 30.09
CA LYS A 157 -5.18 -13.96 30.70
C LYS A 157 -5.06 -15.47 30.92
N ALA A 158 -4.55 -16.20 29.92
CA ALA A 158 -4.34 -17.64 30.01
C ALA A 158 -3.32 -17.99 31.11
N GLU A 159 -2.22 -17.22 31.24
CA GLU A 159 -1.28 -17.34 32.33
C GLU A 159 -1.96 -17.13 33.69
N GLY A 160 -2.77 -16.08 33.83
CA GLY A 160 -3.51 -15.78 35.06
C GLY A 160 -4.47 -16.93 35.45
N ILE A 161 -5.13 -17.56 34.47
CA ILE A 161 -5.98 -18.74 34.71
C ILE A 161 -5.15 -19.89 35.24
N LEU A 162 -4.00 -20.23 34.64
CA LEU A 162 -3.11 -21.28 35.07
C LEU A 162 -2.52 -21.00 36.47
N MET A 163 -2.09 -19.77 36.70
CA MET A 163 -1.59 -19.34 38.02
C MET A 163 -2.64 -19.55 39.09
N GLY A 164 -3.88 -19.13 38.87
CA GLY A 164 -4.98 -19.28 39.84
C GLY A 164 -5.45 -20.70 40.05
N ARG A 165 -5.39 -21.56 39.01
CA ARG A 165 -5.86 -22.95 39.09
C ARG A 165 -4.80 -23.91 39.59
N LEU A 166 -3.53 -23.66 39.32
CA LEU A 166 -2.42 -24.57 39.66
C LEU A 166 -1.55 -24.06 40.81
N GLY A 167 -1.71 -22.81 41.25
CA GLY A 167 -0.85 -22.18 42.28
C GLY A 167 0.59 -22.01 41.87
N ILE A 168 0.84 -21.78 40.57
CA ILE A 168 2.19 -21.63 39.95
C ILE A 168 2.49 -20.17 39.64
N GLY A 169 3.77 -19.83 39.42
CA GLY A 169 4.19 -18.52 39.01
C GLY A 169 3.99 -18.24 37.50
N SER A 170 4.09 -16.98 37.06
CA SER A 170 3.90 -16.56 35.67
C SER A 170 4.86 -17.26 34.71
N ASP A 171 6.14 -17.38 35.05
CA ASP A 171 7.14 -18.03 34.20
C ASP A 171 6.81 -19.50 33.95
N GLU A 172 6.30 -20.17 34.98
CA GLU A 172 5.89 -21.57 34.88
C GLU A 172 4.60 -21.73 34.07
N ALA A 173 3.65 -20.84 34.25
CA ALA A 173 2.41 -20.78 33.47
C ALA A 173 2.72 -20.55 31.96
N PHE A 174 3.59 -19.60 31.64
CA PHE A 174 4.03 -19.35 30.27
C PHE A 174 4.77 -20.56 29.67
N LYS A 175 5.62 -21.23 30.46
CA LYS A 175 6.33 -22.42 30.04
C LYS A 175 5.36 -23.58 29.72
N LEU A 176 4.29 -23.76 30.48
CA LEU A 176 3.26 -24.77 30.18
C LEU A 176 2.56 -24.48 28.83
N LEU A 177 2.15 -23.23 28.60
CA LEU A 177 1.52 -22.83 27.35
C LEU A 177 2.44 -23.03 26.14
N THR A 178 3.71 -22.63 26.25
CA THR A 178 4.68 -22.77 25.17
C THR A 178 5.04 -24.25 24.91
N THR A 179 5.21 -25.05 25.95
CA THR A 179 5.50 -26.48 25.80
C THR A 179 4.35 -27.19 25.08
N TYR A 180 3.11 -26.90 25.49
CA TYR A 180 1.93 -27.48 24.83
C TYR A 180 1.80 -27.00 23.38
N SER A 181 2.00 -25.72 23.12
CA SER A 181 2.02 -25.16 21.77
C SER A 181 3.01 -25.88 20.84
N ASN A 182 4.22 -26.14 21.34
CA ASN A 182 5.27 -26.79 20.56
C ASN A 182 4.97 -28.29 20.33
N THR A 183 4.39 -28.98 21.31
CA THR A 183 4.10 -30.42 21.20
C THR A 183 2.84 -30.74 20.43
N SER A 184 1.84 -29.84 20.46
CA SER A 184 0.58 -30.00 19.73
C SER A 184 0.58 -29.36 18.34
N ASN A 185 1.63 -28.63 17.97
CA ASN A 185 1.74 -27.83 16.73
C ASN A 185 0.61 -26.80 16.58
N ILE A 186 0.12 -26.29 17.70
CA ILE A 186 -0.89 -25.23 17.77
C ILE A 186 -0.19 -23.93 18.14
N LYS A 187 -0.46 -22.83 17.42
CA LYS A 187 0.12 -21.51 17.78
C LYS A 187 -0.20 -21.16 19.24
N LEU A 188 0.76 -20.59 19.95
CA LEU A 188 0.62 -20.18 21.37
C LEU A 188 -0.63 -19.31 21.60
N ALA A 189 -0.91 -18.38 20.70
CA ALA A 189 -2.12 -17.57 20.74
C ALA A 189 -3.40 -18.43 20.68
N GLY A 190 -3.40 -19.49 19.89
CA GLY A 190 -4.53 -20.43 19.78
C GLY A 190 -4.74 -21.24 21.06
N VAL A 191 -3.65 -21.73 21.67
CA VAL A 191 -3.68 -22.42 22.97
C VAL A 191 -4.24 -21.49 24.04
N ALA A 192 -3.73 -20.26 24.13
CA ALA A 192 -4.19 -19.25 25.08
C ALA A 192 -5.66 -18.88 24.87
N SER A 193 -6.09 -18.67 23.61
CA SER A 193 -7.50 -18.38 23.29
C SER A 193 -8.43 -19.51 23.67
N GLY A 194 -8.04 -20.76 23.40
CA GLY A 194 -8.82 -21.94 23.80
C GLY A 194 -8.99 -22.03 25.32
N LEU A 195 -7.92 -21.78 26.07
CA LEU A 195 -7.98 -21.83 27.56
C LEU A 195 -8.87 -20.70 28.10
N VAL A 196 -8.75 -19.47 27.55
CA VAL A 196 -9.61 -18.35 27.97
C VAL A 196 -11.07 -18.62 27.64
N ALA A 197 -11.38 -19.12 26.44
CA ALA A 197 -12.74 -19.45 26.03
C ALA A 197 -13.40 -20.49 26.95
N LEU A 198 -12.65 -21.53 27.32
CA LEU A 198 -13.14 -22.54 28.29
C LEU A 198 -13.37 -21.96 29.68
N ALA A 199 -12.54 -20.99 30.10
CA ALA A 199 -12.68 -20.36 31.40
C ALA A 199 -13.84 -19.37 31.48
N ASP A 200 -14.19 -18.74 30.35
CA ASP A 200 -15.30 -17.80 30.25
C ASP A 200 -16.67 -18.49 30.13
N SER A 201 -16.70 -19.84 29.92
CA SER A 201 -17.92 -20.62 29.80
C SER A 201 -18.19 -21.43 31.07
N PRO A 202 -19.19 -21.05 31.89
CA PRO A 202 -19.53 -21.80 33.11
C PRO A 202 -19.94 -23.25 32.84
N ALA A 203 -20.51 -23.54 31.66
CA ALA A 203 -20.92 -24.88 31.25
C ALA A 203 -19.75 -25.81 30.93
N GLU A 204 -18.55 -25.29 30.72
CA GLU A 204 -17.37 -26.01 30.27
C GLU A 204 -16.31 -26.22 31.37
N ALA A 205 -16.66 -26.04 32.63
CA ALA A 205 -15.73 -26.16 33.75
C ALA A 205 -14.97 -27.53 33.78
N THR A 206 -15.63 -28.62 33.37
CA THR A 206 -15.01 -29.94 33.25
C THR A 206 -13.99 -29.98 32.08
N ALA A 207 -14.34 -29.42 30.93
CA ALA A 207 -13.44 -29.31 29.77
C ALA A 207 -12.20 -28.45 30.08
N LEU A 208 -12.39 -27.34 30.82
CA LEU A 208 -11.29 -26.55 31.33
C LEU A 208 -10.35 -27.34 32.22
N GLY A 209 -10.89 -28.12 33.15
CA GLY A 209 -10.10 -29.00 34.02
C GLY A 209 -9.27 -30.03 33.23
N HIS A 210 -9.87 -30.68 32.25
CA HIS A 210 -9.17 -31.64 31.37
C HIS A 210 -8.07 -30.95 30.53
N PHE A 211 -8.34 -29.77 30.00
CA PHE A 211 -7.36 -29.02 29.21
C PHE A 211 -6.14 -28.59 30.06
N ILE A 212 -6.38 -28.10 31.27
CA ILE A 212 -5.31 -27.78 32.25
C ILE A 212 -4.50 -29.04 32.61
N GLN A 213 -5.13 -30.16 32.78
CA GLN A 213 -4.45 -31.42 33.05
C GLN A 213 -3.57 -31.86 31.89
N GLN A 214 -4.03 -31.72 30.64
CA GLN A 214 -3.21 -32.00 29.45
C GLN A 214 -1.98 -31.07 29.35
N LEU A 215 -2.12 -29.80 29.65
CA LEU A 215 -1.02 -28.87 29.72
C LEU A 215 0.03 -29.32 30.75
N SER A 216 -0.40 -29.75 31.92
CA SER A 216 0.49 -30.20 33.01
C SER A 216 1.20 -31.51 32.71
N GLN A 217 0.54 -32.46 32.04
CA GLN A 217 1.14 -33.76 31.68
C GLN A 217 2.23 -33.63 30.60
N THR A 218 2.15 -32.65 29.73
CA THR A 218 3.20 -32.37 28.74
C THR A 218 4.54 -32.04 29.39
N ARG A 219 4.53 -31.63 30.67
CA ARG A 219 5.73 -31.35 31.50
C ARG A 219 6.46 -32.64 31.92
N GLN A 220 5.75 -33.77 32.16
CA GLN A 220 6.35 -34.96 32.73
C GLN A 220 7.00 -35.89 31.67
N ARG A 221 6.86 -35.61 30.39
CA ARG A 221 7.39 -36.41 29.29
C ARG A 221 8.77 -35.96 28.78
N ARG A 222 9.42 -35.07 29.48
CA ARG A 222 10.81 -34.62 29.26
C ARG A 222 11.60 -34.87 30.54
#